data_40e72aa44d0fe2c80a8fd5aeaa691569
#
_entry.id   40e72aa44d0fe2c80a8fd5aeaa691569
#
_cell.length_a   1.000
_cell.length_b   1.000
_cell.length_c   1.000
_cell.angle_alpha   90.00
_cell.angle_beta   90.00
_cell.angle_gamma   90.00
#
_symmetry.space_group_name_H-M   'P 1'
#
loop_
_entity.id
_entity.type
_entity.pdbx_description
1 polymer ?
#
loop_
_entity_poly.entity_id
_entity_poly.type
_entity_poly.pdbx_seq_one_letter_code
_entity_poly.pdbx_strand_id
1 'polypeptide(L)'
;MELRQLQTFTQIAQMQSFSRTAEMLGYSQSAVTVQIRQLENELGKRLFDRTGKKVVLTPQGEEFLEHANRILYDVHQAKASMNDTDELKNPLHIGTIESLCTVKFPKIIRKFREQYPRVSIRITVDSPEKLIQMMEHNELDLIYILDTPRWDSNWIKVMEKAEPVMFVTSVSHRLAKERNLLLADLLKESFYLTERNANYRQALDGQLALRRKDLSPCLLYTSDA
;
A
#
# COMPACT_ATOMS: atom_id res chain seq x y z
N MET A 1 -17.12 17.26 -17.58
CA MET A 1 -16.39 16.66 -16.44
C MET A 1 -15.30 17.64 -15.99
N GLU A 2 -15.34 18.07 -14.74
CA GLU A 2 -14.42 19.05 -14.15
C GLU A 2 -13.51 18.36 -13.12
N LEU A 3 -12.27 18.85 -12.99
CA LEU A 3 -11.32 18.32 -11.98
C LEU A 3 -11.88 18.36 -10.56
N ARG A 4 -12.66 19.39 -10.24
CA ARG A 4 -13.32 19.53 -8.95
C ARG A 4 -14.33 18.41 -8.68
N GLN A 5 -15.05 17.98 -9.71
CA GLN A 5 -16.00 16.85 -9.60
C GLN A 5 -15.25 15.54 -9.34
N LEU A 6 -14.09 15.33 -10.00
CA LEU A 6 -13.22 14.16 -9.74
C LEU A 6 -12.67 14.18 -8.32
N GLN A 7 -12.18 15.32 -7.83
CA GLN A 7 -11.71 15.47 -6.45
C GLN A 7 -12.82 15.16 -5.44
N THR A 8 -14.02 15.70 -5.67
CA THR A 8 -15.18 15.44 -4.81
C THR A 8 -15.57 13.97 -4.84
N PHE A 9 -15.57 13.34 -6.01
CA PHE A 9 -15.88 11.93 -6.18
C PHE A 9 -14.89 11.04 -5.44
N THR A 10 -13.59 11.23 -5.63
CA THR A 10 -12.55 10.42 -4.97
C THR A 10 -12.58 10.58 -3.44
N GLN A 11 -12.86 11.78 -2.95
CA GLN A 11 -12.98 12.04 -1.52
C GLN A 11 -14.22 11.38 -0.91
N ILE A 12 -15.36 11.34 -1.61
CA ILE A 12 -16.55 10.62 -1.13
C ILE A 12 -16.28 9.12 -1.12
N ALA A 13 -15.60 8.58 -2.13
CA ALA A 13 -15.21 7.18 -2.18
C ALA A 13 -14.36 6.78 -0.97
N GLN A 14 -13.38 7.62 -0.62
CA GLN A 14 -12.48 7.40 0.52
C GLN A 14 -13.20 7.55 1.88
N MET A 15 -14.01 8.60 2.05
CA MET A 15 -14.68 8.90 3.31
C MET A 15 -15.99 8.15 3.51
N GLN A 16 -16.55 7.59 2.46
CA GLN A 16 -17.87 6.94 2.43
C GLN A 16 -19.00 7.85 3.01
N SER A 17 -18.85 9.16 2.86
CA SER A 17 -19.74 10.15 3.47
C SER A 17 -19.75 11.48 2.70
N PHE A 18 -20.91 11.86 2.17
CA PHE A 18 -21.11 13.16 1.55
C PHE A 18 -20.93 14.33 2.51
N SER A 19 -21.42 14.19 3.75
CA SER A 19 -21.35 15.27 4.74
C SER A 19 -19.92 15.53 5.19
N ARG A 20 -19.16 14.48 5.54
CA ARG A 20 -17.75 14.62 5.93
C ARG A 20 -16.88 15.14 4.79
N THR A 21 -17.15 14.69 3.56
CA THR A 21 -16.44 15.22 2.39
C THR A 21 -16.74 16.70 2.18
N ALA A 22 -18.00 17.12 2.34
CA ALA A 22 -18.39 18.53 2.22
C ALA A 22 -17.66 19.40 3.26
N GLU A 23 -17.62 18.99 4.50
CA GLU A 23 -16.92 19.66 5.58
C GLU A 23 -15.42 19.78 5.28
N MET A 24 -14.77 18.68 4.88
CA MET A 24 -13.36 18.66 4.55
C MET A 24 -12.99 19.56 3.36
N LEU A 25 -13.84 19.60 2.34
CA LEU A 25 -13.60 20.42 1.14
C LEU A 25 -14.10 21.87 1.28
N GLY A 26 -14.70 22.24 2.41
CA GLY A 26 -15.24 23.57 2.65
C GLY A 26 -16.48 23.89 1.81
N TYR A 27 -17.27 22.87 1.44
CA TYR A 27 -18.52 22.99 0.68
C TYR A 27 -19.75 22.66 1.54
N SER A 28 -20.93 23.09 1.06
CA SER A 28 -22.19 22.55 1.57
C SER A 28 -22.41 21.11 1.06
N GLN A 29 -23.09 20.27 1.84
CA GLN A 29 -23.44 18.92 1.40
C GLN A 29 -24.29 18.94 0.13
N SER A 30 -25.16 19.95 -0.04
CA SER A 30 -25.95 20.13 -1.27
C SER A 30 -25.06 20.38 -2.49
N ALA A 31 -24.01 21.22 -2.36
CA ALA A 31 -23.06 21.47 -3.43
C ALA A 31 -22.31 20.19 -3.85
N VAL A 32 -21.83 19.42 -2.89
CA VAL A 32 -21.18 18.12 -3.13
C VAL A 32 -22.15 17.15 -3.85
N THR A 33 -23.41 17.11 -3.40
CA THR A 33 -24.43 16.26 -4.04
C THR A 33 -24.70 16.68 -5.50
N VAL A 34 -24.75 17.99 -5.77
CA VAL A 34 -24.95 18.53 -7.12
C VAL A 34 -23.76 18.18 -8.02
N GLN A 35 -22.53 18.33 -7.55
CA GLN A 35 -21.32 17.99 -8.31
C GLN A 35 -21.33 16.51 -8.74
N ILE A 36 -21.63 15.60 -7.81
CA ILE A 36 -21.70 14.17 -8.13
C ILE A 36 -22.83 13.86 -9.10
N ARG A 37 -24.00 14.46 -8.90
CA ARG A 37 -25.13 14.26 -9.83
C ARG A 37 -24.80 14.75 -11.26
N GLN A 38 -24.09 15.87 -11.38
CA GLN A 38 -23.65 16.37 -12.68
C GLN A 38 -22.64 15.41 -13.33
N LEU A 39 -21.70 14.87 -12.55
CA LEU A 39 -20.74 13.89 -13.03
C LEU A 39 -21.44 12.60 -13.48
N GLU A 40 -22.34 12.05 -12.67
CA GLU A 40 -23.13 10.86 -13.00
C GLU A 40 -23.99 11.06 -14.25
N ASN A 41 -24.61 12.25 -14.40
CA ASN A 41 -25.41 12.58 -15.58
C ASN A 41 -24.55 12.64 -16.85
N GLU A 42 -23.36 13.23 -16.78
CA GLU A 42 -22.43 13.30 -17.91
C GLU A 42 -21.92 11.92 -18.33
N LEU A 43 -21.63 11.06 -17.37
CA LEU A 43 -21.20 9.68 -17.61
C LEU A 43 -22.36 8.72 -17.97
N GLY A 44 -23.60 9.14 -17.74
CA GLY A 44 -24.77 8.30 -17.95
C GLY A 44 -24.86 7.08 -17.01
N LYS A 45 -24.10 7.09 -15.92
CA LYS A 45 -24.01 5.99 -14.95
C LYS A 45 -24.02 6.52 -13.53
N ARG A 46 -24.60 5.74 -12.61
CA ARG A 46 -24.44 6.01 -11.18
C ARG A 46 -23.10 5.49 -10.69
N LEU A 47 -22.42 6.30 -9.91
CA LEU A 47 -21.12 5.97 -9.32
C LEU A 47 -21.25 5.55 -7.86
N PHE A 48 -22.33 5.98 -7.19
CA PHE A 48 -22.59 5.62 -5.80
C PHE A 48 -23.95 4.99 -5.63
N ASP A 49 -24.01 3.94 -4.82
CA ASP A 49 -25.22 3.39 -4.24
C ASP A 49 -25.44 3.98 -2.84
N ARG A 50 -26.68 4.40 -2.61
CA ARG A 50 -27.13 4.94 -1.32
C ARG A 50 -28.05 3.91 -0.65
N THR A 51 -27.48 2.82 -0.17
CA THR A 51 -28.24 1.78 0.51
C THR A 51 -28.30 2.10 2.00
N GLY A 52 -29.38 2.73 2.46
CA GLY A 52 -29.56 3.13 3.84
C GLY A 52 -28.65 4.30 4.25
N LYS A 53 -27.88 4.11 5.34
CA LYS A 53 -26.94 5.13 5.87
C LYS A 53 -25.52 5.03 5.28
N LYS A 54 -25.25 4.04 4.46
CA LYS A 54 -23.91 3.83 3.88
C LYS A 54 -23.86 4.35 2.44
N VAL A 55 -22.74 4.96 2.10
CA VAL A 55 -22.37 5.36 0.75
C VAL A 55 -21.32 4.37 0.26
N VAL A 56 -21.64 3.62 -0.76
CA VAL A 56 -20.74 2.63 -1.38
C VAL A 56 -20.62 2.91 -2.87
N LEU A 57 -19.50 2.57 -3.47
CA LEU A 57 -19.33 2.65 -4.92
C LEU A 57 -20.19 1.58 -5.61
N THR A 58 -20.70 1.93 -6.80
CA THR A 58 -21.21 0.92 -7.74
C THR A 58 -20.03 0.24 -8.46
N PRO A 59 -20.22 -0.90 -9.16
CA PRO A 59 -19.15 -1.47 -9.98
C PRO A 59 -18.58 -0.47 -11.00
N GLN A 60 -19.44 0.40 -11.58
CA GLN A 60 -18.99 1.46 -12.47
C GLN A 60 -18.26 2.59 -11.72
N GLY A 61 -18.63 2.82 -10.45
CA GLY A 61 -17.92 3.75 -9.56
C GLY A 61 -16.52 3.26 -9.20
N GLU A 62 -16.35 1.96 -8.98
CA GLU A 62 -15.04 1.36 -8.72
C GLU A 62 -14.12 1.48 -9.94
N GLU A 63 -14.60 1.11 -11.13
CA GLU A 63 -13.87 1.27 -12.38
C GLU A 63 -13.51 2.75 -12.63
N PHE A 64 -14.47 3.64 -12.43
CA PHE A 64 -14.25 5.07 -12.63
C PHE A 64 -13.27 5.68 -11.60
N LEU A 65 -13.18 5.12 -10.39
CA LEU A 65 -12.26 5.60 -9.35
C LEU A 65 -10.79 5.48 -9.80
N GLU A 66 -10.44 4.39 -10.48
CA GLU A 66 -9.11 4.20 -11.05
C GLU A 66 -8.76 5.31 -12.05
N HIS A 67 -9.68 5.59 -12.98
CA HIS A 67 -9.49 6.65 -13.96
C HIS A 67 -9.44 8.05 -13.33
N ALA A 68 -10.31 8.31 -12.34
CA ALA A 68 -10.35 9.60 -11.65
C ALA A 68 -9.04 9.87 -10.90
N ASN A 69 -8.52 8.89 -10.19
CA ASN A 69 -7.24 8.98 -9.48
C ASN A 69 -6.09 9.25 -10.46
N ARG A 70 -6.05 8.54 -11.59
CA ARG A 70 -5.02 8.72 -12.62
C ARG A 70 -5.06 10.13 -13.22
N ILE A 71 -6.23 10.64 -13.56
CA ILE A 71 -6.38 12.00 -14.09
C ILE A 71 -5.92 13.05 -13.06
N LEU A 72 -6.31 12.89 -11.80
CA LEU A 72 -5.90 13.80 -10.73
C LEU A 72 -4.39 13.76 -10.50
N TYR A 73 -3.79 12.58 -10.56
CA TYR A 73 -2.34 12.41 -10.49
C TYR A 73 -1.62 13.11 -11.65
N ASP A 74 -2.05 12.90 -12.90
CA ASP A 74 -1.45 13.51 -14.08
C ASP A 74 -1.54 15.04 -14.03
N VAL A 75 -2.68 15.57 -13.56
CA VAL A 75 -2.84 17.01 -13.34
C VAL A 75 -1.90 17.54 -12.26
N HIS A 76 -1.71 16.77 -11.19
CA HIS A 76 -0.77 17.12 -10.12
C HIS A 76 0.67 17.14 -10.66
N GLN A 77 1.06 16.12 -11.43
CA GLN A 77 2.39 16.04 -12.07
C GLN A 77 2.62 17.19 -13.05
N ALA A 78 1.62 17.52 -13.88
CA ALA A 78 1.71 18.65 -14.81
C ALA A 78 1.91 19.99 -14.09
N LYS A 79 1.23 20.20 -12.96
CA LYS A 79 1.44 21.39 -12.14
C LYS A 79 2.81 21.40 -11.46
N ALA A 80 3.27 20.24 -10.99
CA ALA A 80 4.56 20.10 -10.35
C ALA A 80 5.72 20.39 -11.32
N SER A 81 5.61 19.93 -12.57
CA SER A 81 6.64 20.15 -13.61
C SER A 81 6.77 21.62 -14.05
N MET A 82 5.77 22.46 -13.76
CA MET A 82 5.81 23.90 -14.06
C MET A 82 6.44 24.73 -12.92
N ASN A 83 6.71 24.13 -11.79
CA ASN A 83 7.37 24.82 -10.68
C ASN A 83 8.90 24.68 -10.81
N ASP A 84 9.53 25.69 -11.37
CA ASP A 84 10.99 25.84 -11.58
C ASP A 84 11.80 26.00 -10.26
N THR A 85 11.30 25.53 -9.14
CA THR A 85 12.03 25.64 -7.88
C THR A 85 12.73 24.33 -7.55
N ASP A 86 14.04 24.38 -7.38
CA ASP A 86 14.93 23.31 -6.85
C ASP A 86 14.48 22.74 -5.48
N GLU A 87 13.39 23.24 -4.92
CA GLU A 87 12.86 22.81 -3.64
C GLU A 87 11.69 21.84 -3.84
N LEU A 88 11.91 20.58 -3.51
CA LEU A 88 10.84 19.61 -3.36
C LEU A 88 9.86 20.08 -2.26
N LYS A 89 8.63 20.43 -2.67
CA LYS A 89 7.57 20.91 -1.74
C LYS A 89 6.34 20.01 -1.73
N ASN A 90 6.23 19.11 -2.72
CA ASN A 90 5.06 18.26 -2.85
C ASN A 90 4.99 17.24 -1.70
N PRO A 91 3.79 16.94 -1.19
CA PRO A 91 3.64 15.86 -0.24
C PRO A 91 4.07 14.55 -0.89
N LEU A 92 4.78 13.71 -0.12
CA LEU A 92 5.21 12.39 -0.53
C LEU A 92 4.44 11.33 0.25
N HIS A 93 3.64 10.52 -0.44
CA HIS A 93 2.88 9.46 0.18
C HIS A 93 3.54 8.10 -0.09
N ILE A 94 4.05 7.47 0.95
CA ILE A 94 4.82 6.22 0.86
C ILE A 94 4.03 5.09 1.50
N GLY A 95 3.90 3.99 0.77
CA GLY A 95 3.40 2.72 1.31
C GLY A 95 4.55 1.81 1.75
N THR A 96 4.41 1.15 2.89
CA THR A 96 5.39 0.18 3.37
C THR A 96 4.77 -0.84 4.32
N ILE A 97 5.49 -1.91 4.61
CA ILE A 97 5.10 -2.92 5.60
C ILE A 97 5.64 -2.56 6.99
N GLU A 98 5.00 -3.07 8.03
CA GLU A 98 5.32 -2.75 9.43
C GLU A 98 6.79 -2.95 9.80
N SER A 99 7.37 -4.09 9.40
CA SER A 99 8.76 -4.41 9.70
C SER A 99 9.76 -3.41 9.09
N LEU A 100 9.53 -2.94 7.88
CA LEU A 100 10.35 -1.91 7.24
C LEU A 100 10.10 -0.54 7.86
N CYS A 101 8.84 -0.21 8.16
CA CYS A 101 8.46 1.04 8.80
C CYS A 101 9.17 1.21 10.15
N THR A 102 9.23 0.15 10.94
CA THR A 102 9.85 0.18 12.27
C THR A 102 11.39 0.20 12.22
N VAL A 103 12.00 -0.59 11.33
CA VAL A 103 13.45 -0.82 11.34
C VAL A 103 14.21 0.10 10.40
N LYS A 104 13.71 0.31 9.18
CA LYS A 104 14.44 1.05 8.12
C LYS A 104 14.04 2.53 8.06
N PHE A 105 12.74 2.81 8.12
CA PHE A 105 12.21 4.16 7.89
C PHE A 105 12.71 5.22 8.87
N PRO A 106 12.88 5.00 10.19
CA PRO A 106 13.34 6.06 11.08
C PRO A 106 14.64 6.71 10.63
N LYS A 107 15.61 5.90 10.15
CA LYS A 107 16.89 6.40 9.65
C LYS A 107 16.75 7.11 8.30
N ILE A 108 15.93 6.55 7.39
CA ILE A 108 15.70 7.11 6.05
C ILE A 108 15.00 8.45 6.16
N ILE A 109 13.88 8.51 6.91
CA ILE A 109 13.07 9.71 7.06
C ILE A 109 13.86 10.84 7.75
N ARG A 110 14.63 10.51 8.78
CA ARG A 110 15.49 11.49 9.44
C ARG A 110 16.44 12.15 8.45
N LYS A 111 17.20 11.34 7.68
CA LYS A 111 18.14 11.84 6.68
C LYS A 111 17.44 12.65 5.58
N PHE A 112 16.28 12.18 5.13
CA PHE A 112 15.50 12.88 4.12
C PHE A 112 15.01 14.24 4.61
N ARG A 113 14.49 14.32 5.83
CA ARG A 113 14.03 15.58 6.43
C ARG A 113 15.13 16.59 6.71
N GLU A 114 16.36 16.13 7.00
CA GLU A 114 17.53 17.00 7.12
C GLU A 114 17.82 17.70 5.77
N GLN A 115 17.62 17.01 4.66
CA GLN A 115 17.86 17.53 3.31
C GLN A 115 16.66 18.27 2.72
N TYR A 116 15.44 17.81 3.00
CA TYR A 116 14.19 18.34 2.43
C TYR A 116 13.16 18.65 3.54
N PRO A 117 13.41 19.69 4.37
CA PRO A 117 12.60 19.95 5.56
C PRO A 117 11.15 20.38 5.24
N ARG A 118 10.90 20.87 4.03
CA ARG A 118 9.60 21.39 3.59
C ARG A 118 8.67 20.32 2.99
N VAL A 119 9.19 19.12 2.71
CA VAL A 119 8.37 18.02 2.16
C VAL A 119 7.52 17.42 3.27
N SER A 120 6.21 17.41 3.05
CA SER A 120 5.29 16.65 3.91
C SER A 120 5.37 15.17 3.53
N ILE A 121 5.56 14.30 4.51
CA ILE A 121 5.64 12.85 4.29
C ILE A 121 4.45 12.20 4.98
N ARG A 122 3.69 11.41 4.23
CA ARG A 122 2.68 10.50 4.77
C ARG A 122 3.16 9.07 4.56
N ILE A 123 3.03 8.23 5.58
CA ILE A 123 3.38 6.81 5.50
C ILE A 123 2.11 6.01 5.77
N THR A 124 1.79 5.12 4.85
CA THR A 124 0.74 4.11 5.01
C THR A 124 1.39 2.76 5.23
N VAL A 125 0.96 2.07 6.29
CA VAL A 125 1.44 0.72 6.62
C VAL A 125 0.30 -0.26 6.36
N ASP A 126 0.54 -1.22 5.47
CA ASP A 126 -0.46 -2.24 5.12
C ASP A 126 0.22 -3.50 4.55
N SER A 127 -0.55 -4.51 4.15
CA SER A 127 -0.05 -5.68 3.45
C SER A 127 0.51 -5.32 2.06
N PRO A 128 1.49 -6.08 1.54
CA PRO A 128 2.04 -5.82 0.20
C PRO A 128 0.98 -5.76 -0.89
N GLU A 129 -0.01 -6.66 -0.85
CA GLU A 129 -1.09 -6.74 -1.84
C GLU A 129 -1.92 -5.46 -1.87
N LYS A 130 -2.28 -4.95 -0.70
CA LYS A 130 -3.07 -3.72 -0.59
C LYS A 130 -2.27 -2.48 -0.98
N LEU A 131 -1.00 -2.42 -0.60
CA LEU A 131 -0.10 -1.34 -1.02
C LEU A 131 0.09 -1.31 -2.54
N ILE A 132 0.14 -2.48 -3.19
CA ILE A 132 0.19 -2.61 -4.64
C ILE A 132 -1.10 -2.06 -5.26
N GLN A 133 -2.26 -2.46 -4.76
CA GLN A 133 -3.55 -1.92 -5.21
C GLN A 133 -3.62 -0.39 -5.06
N MET A 134 -3.19 0.13 -3.91
CA MET A 134 -3.14 1.59 -3.70
C MET A 134 -2.18 2.29 -4.68
N MET A 135 -1.06 1.65 -5.04
CA MET A 135 -0.14 2.15 -6.04
C MET A 135 -0.77 2.16 -7.44
N GLU A 136 -1.48 1.10 -7.83
CA GLU A 136 -2.24 0.99 -9.08
C GLU A 136 -3.33 2.08 -9.17
N HIS A 137 -3.95 2.43 -8.06
CA HIS A 137 -4.94 3.50 -7.97
C HIS A 137 -4.34 4.91 -7.82
N ASN A 138 -3.03 5.06 -7.90
CA ASN A 138 -2.31 6.34 -7.69
C ASN A 138 -2.60 7.01 -6.33
N GLU A 139 -2.85 6.20 -5.31
CA GLU A 139 -3.02 6.66 -3.93
C GLU A 139 -1.67 6.79 -3.20
N LEU A 140 -0.62 6.19 -3.75
CA LEU A 140 0.75 6.24 -3.26
C LEU A 140 1.70 6.70 -4.36
N ASP A 141 2.73 7.45 -3.98
CA ASP A 141 3.80 7.88 -4.89
C ASP A 141 4.93 6.83 -4.96
N LEU A 142 5.12 6.09 -3.88
CA LEU A 142 6.18 5.10 -3.74
C LEU A 142 5.72 3.97 -2.83
N ILE A 143 6.08 2.73 -3.15
CA ILE A 143 6.00 1.61 -2.21
C ILE A 143 7.40 1.06 -1.93
N TYR A 144 7.66 0.70 -0.67
CA TYR A 144 8.85 -0.03 -0.25
C TYR A 144 8.44 -1.26 0.54
N ILE A 145 8.50 -2.41 -0.10
CA ILE A 145 7.99 -3.69 0.42
C ILE A 145 9.05 -4.78 0.32
N LEU A 146 8.85 -5.88 1.04
CA LEU A 146 9.58 -7.13 0.84
C LEU A 146 8.70 -8.04 0.00
N ASP A 147 9.18 -8.40 -1.18
CA ASP A 147 8.45 -9.26 -2.10
C ASP A 147 9.42 -10.08 -2.97
N THR A 148 8.89 -11.05 -3.68
CA THR A 148 9.60 -11.65 -4.83
C THR A 148 9.80 -10.58 -5.90
N PRO A 149 10.87 -10.68 -6.73
CA PRO A 149 11.07 -9.73 -7.81
C PRO A 149 9.83 -9.60 -8.68
N ARG A 150 9.28 -8.40 -8.75
CA ARG A 150 8.13 -8.07 -9.59
C ARG A 150 8.56 -7.12 -10.70
N TRP A 151 7.90 -7.24 -11.82
CA TRP A 151 8.01 -6.32 -12.92
C TRP A 151 6.61 -5.89 -13.36
N ASP A 152 6.38 -4.59 -13.38
CA ASP A 152 5.18 -3.99 -13.93
C ASP A 152 5.57 -2.89 -14.91
N SER A 153 4.93 -2.84 -16.08
CA SER A 153 5.23 -1.85 -17.12
C SER A 153 4.84 -0.42 -16.74
N ASN A 154 3.96 -0.27 -15.77
CA ASN A 154 3.44 1.04 -15.31
C ASN A 154 4.29 1.65 -14.18
N TRP A 155 5.27 0.90 -13.65
CA TRP A 155 6.06 1.33 -12.50
C TRP A 155 7.53 1.48 -12.83
N ILE A 156 8.18 2.41 -12.17
CA ILE A 156 9.62 2.55 -12.21
C ILE A 156 10.20 1.87 -10.98
N LYS A 157 10.98 0.81 -11.19
CA LYS A 157 11.73 0.18 -10.12
C LYS A 157 12.94 1.04 -9.76
N VAL A 158 12.85 1.73 -8.62
CA VAL A 158 13.91 2.64 -8.15
C VAL A 158 15.05 1.86 -7.47
N MET A 159 14.71 0.78 -6.75
CA MET A 159 15.68 -0.01 -6.00
C MET A 159 15.22 -1.46 -5.91
N GLU A 160 16.20 -2.36 -5.98
CA GLU A 160 16.01 -3.77 -5.63
C GLU A 160 17.21 -4.23 -4.82
N LYS A 161 16.95 -4.89 -3.70
CA LYS A 161 17.99 -5.43 -2.85
C LYS A 161 17.54 -6.77 -2.27
N ALA A 162 18.40 -7.78 -2.37
CA ALA A 162 18.16 -9.04 -1.71
C ALA A 162 18.29 -8.87 -0.19
N GLU A 163 17.26 -9.26 0.54
CA GLU A 163 17.29 -9.33 2.00
C GLU A 163 17.35 -10.82 2.41
N PRO A 164 18.37 -11.24 3.16
CA PRO A 164 18.49 -12.63 3.57
C PRO A 164 17.42 -12.98 4.61
N VAL A 165 16.71 -14.07 4.38
CA VAL A 165 15.81 -14.67 5.38
C VAL A 165 16.58 -15.72 6.14
N MET A 166 16.61 -15.60 7.48
CA MET A 166 17.37 -16.49 8.35
C MET A 166 16.44 -17.18 9.36
N PHE A 167 16.79 -18.42 9.68
CA PHE A 167 16.22 -19.09 10.84
C PHE A 167 16.97 -18.64 12.09
N VAL A 168 16.20 -18.27 13.12
CA VAL A 168 16.76 -17.88 14.42
C VAL A 168 16.32 -18.86 15.49
N THR A 169 17.20 -19.08 16.48
CA THR A 169 16.92 -19.98 17.60
C THR A 169 17.56 -19.46 18.88
N SER A 170 17.16 -19.99 20.03
CA SER A 170 17.82 -19.71 21.30
C SER A 170 19.29 -20.18 21.27
N VAL A 171 20.16 -19.44 21.93
CA VAL A 171 21.58 -19.81 22.11
C VAL A 171 21.77 -21.17 22.82
N SER A 172 20.78 -21.62 23.58
CA SER A 172 20.75 -22.92 24.26
C SER A 172 20.20 -24.04 23.38
N HIS A 173 19.69 -23.74 22.22
CA HIS A 173 19.12 -24.76 21.34
C HIS A 173 20.19 -25.69 20.77
N ARG A 174 19.86 -26.98 20.60
CA ARG A 174 20.83 -27.97 20.11
C ARG A 174 21.47 -27.62 18.77
N LEU A 175 20.74 -26.95 17.87
CA LEU A 175 21.23 -26.52 16.56
C LEU A 175 22.01 -25.20 16.59
N ALA A 176 22.02 -24.44 17.70
CA ALA A 176 22.64 -23.11 17.76
C ALA A 176 24.15 -23.12 17.52
N LYS A 177 24.81 -24.24 17.81
CA LYS A 177 26.27 -24.41 17.64
C LYS A 177 26.65 -25.19 16.38
N GLU A 178 25.64 -25.74 15.70
CA GLU A 178 25.88 -26.53 14.49
C GLU A 178 26.22 -25.64 13.30
N ARG A 179 27.18 -26.10 12.49
CA ARG A 179 27.58 -25.46 11.25
C ARG A 179 27.10 -26.34 10.09
N ASN A 180 26.73 -25.74 8.97
CA ASN A 180 26.30 -26.45 7.77
C ASN A 180 25.00 -27.27 7.95
N LEU A 181 23.99 -26.68 8.61
CA LEU A 181 22.69 -27.26 8.78
C LEU A 181 22.03 -27.56 7.42
N LEU A 182 21.51 -28.77 7.30
CA LEU A 182 20.68 -29.15 6.16
C LEU A 182 19.21 -28.87 6.48
N LEU A 183 18.41 -28.64 5.44
CA LEU A 183 16.96 -28.49 5.58
C LEU A 183 16.32 -29.67 6.35
N ALA A 184 16.83 -30.89 6.14
CA ALA A 184 16.36 -32.09 6.84
C ALA A 184 16.59 -32.04 8.36
N ASP A 185 17.58 -31.28 8.84
CA ASP A 185 17.82 -31.11 10.27
C ASP A 185 16.86 -30.11 10.87
N LEU A 186 16.57 -29.05 10.11
CA LEU A 186 15.57 -28.05 10.50
C LEU A 186 14.16 -28.65 10.56
N LEU A 187 13.79 -29.51 9.60
CA LEU A 187 12.47 -30.12 9.53
C LEU A 187 12.13 -31.06 10.71
N LYS A 188 13.10 -31.39 11.55
CA LYS A 188 12.88 -32.16 12.79
C LYS A 188 12.50 -31.28 13.98
N GLU A 189 12.60 -29.97 13.83
CA GLU A 189 12.33 -29.01 14.89
C GLU A 189 10.93 -28.42 14.80
N SER A 190 10.47 -27.89 15.93
CA SER A 190 9.24 -27.12 15.99
C SER A 190 9.49 -25.68 15.54
N PHE A 191 8.61 -25.15 14.69
CA PHE A 191 8.74 -23.79 14.14
C PHE A 191 7.69 -22.84 14.68
N TYR A 192 8.13 -21.63 14.95
CA TYR A 192 7.27 -20.46 15.03
C TYR A 192 7.31 -19.79 13.67
N LEU A 193 6.17 -19.70 13.03
CA LEU A 193 6.03 -19.13 11.69
C LEU A 193 5.02 -18.00 11.72
N THR A 194 5.19 -17.05 10.84
CA THR A 194 4.24 -15.96 10.63
C THR A 194 3.04 -16.45 9.80
N GLU A 195 2.10 -15.53 9.58
CA GLU A 195 0.92 -15.74 8.75
C GLU A 195 1.29 -16.29 7.35
N ARG A 196 0.39 -17.08 6.77
CA ARG A 196 0.61 -17.74 5.48
C ARG A 196 0.73 -16.78 4.30
N ASN A 197 0.16 -15.58 4.41
CA ASN A 197 0.21 -14.54 3.39
C ASN A 197 1.50 -13.71 3.42
N ALA A 198 2.37 -13.88 4.41
CA ALA A 198 3.68 -13.21 4.42
C ALA A 198 4.57 -13.76 3.29
N ASN A 199 5.13 -12.85 2.47
CA ASN A 199 5.90 -13.22 1.27
C ASN A 199 7.08 -14.15 1.55
N TYR A 200 7.82 -13.93 2.64
CA TYR A 200 8.91 -14.83 3.03
C TYR A 200 8.40 -16.20 3.52
N ARG A 201 7.17 -16.28 4.07
CA ARG A 201 6.52 -17.54 4.40
C ARG A 201 6.11 -18.28 3.14
N GLN A 202 5.51 -17.61 2.17
CA GLN A 202 5.16 -18.20 0.86
C GLN A 202 6.40 -18.70 0.12
N ALA A 203 7.49 -17.93 0.16
CA ALA A 203 8.78 -18.34 -0.44
C ALA A 203 9.32 -19.62 0.23
N LEU A 204 9.24 -19.72 1.57
CA LEU A 204 9.64 -20.92 2.29
C LEU A 204 8.75 -22.10 1.93
N ASP A 205 7.43 -21.94 1.99
CA ASP A 205 6.46 -23.00 1.66
C ASP A 205 6.64 -23.48 0.21
N GLY A 206 6.88 -22.56 -0.74
CA GLY A 206 7.19 -22.92 -2.13
C GLY A 206 8.47 -23.74 -2.27
N GLN A 207 9.53 -23.41 -1.54
CA GLN A 207 10.77 -24.19 -1.55
C GLN A 207 10.60 -25.58 -0.91
N LEU A 208 9.75 -25.69 0.08
CA LEU A 208 9.41 -26.98 0.72
C LEU A 208 8.55 -27.85 -0.18
N ALA A 209 7.55 -27.27 -0.83
CA ALA A 209 6.68 -27.97 -1.76
C ALA A 209 7.46 -28.58 -2.94
N LEU A 210 8.44 -27.84 -3.49
CA LEU A 210 9.34 -28.36 -4.52
C LEU A 210 10.11 -29.62 -4.08
N ARG A 211 10.32 -29.77 -2.76
CA ARG A 211 11.02 -30.92 -2.17
C ARG A 211 10.06 -31.97 -1.58
N ARG A 212 8.74 -31.83 -1.80
CA ARG A 212 7.68 -32.66 -1.25
C ARG A 212 7.78 -32.79 0.28
N LYS A 213 8.01 -31.68 0.94
CA LYS A 213 8.11 -31.59 2.41
C LYS A 213 7.19 -30.50 2.92
N ASP A 214 6.54 -30.76 4.04
CA ASP A 214 5.67 -29.83 4.73
C ASP A 214 6.26 -29.48 6.09
N LEU A 215 6.07 -28.22 6.51
CA LEU A 215 6.31 -27.78 7.88
C LEU A 215 4.98 -27.72 8.63
N SER A 216 4.92 -28.42 9.75
CA SER A 216 3.84 -28.25 10.71
C SER A 216 4.28 -27.20 11.75
N PRO A 217 3.78 -25.97 11.70
CA PRO A 217 4.16 -24.97 12.67
C PRO A 217 3.60 -25.32 14.05
N CYS A 218 4.42 -25.20 15.08
CA CYS A 218 4.01 -25.33 16.48
C CYS A 218 3.16 -24.12 16.92
N LEU A 219 3.45 -22.94 16.37
CA LEU A 219 2.73 -21.69 16.58
C LEU A 219 2.70 -20.89 15.29
N LEU A 220 1.52 -20.35 14.97
CA LEU A 220 1.33 -19.35 13.94
C LEU A 220 1.14 -18.00 14.64
N TYR A 221 1.99 -17.04 14.34
CA TYR A 221 1.77 -15.65 14.71
C TYR A 221 0.95 -15.00 13.61
N THR A 222 -0.21 -14.49 13.98
CA THR A 222 -1.04 -13.62 13.10
C THR A 222 -1.10 -12.25 13.74
N SER A 223 -0.69 -11.23 13.01
CA SER A 223 -1.01 -9.87 13.38
C SER A 223 -2.44 -9.61 12.87
N ASP A 224 -3.41 -9.65 13.78
CA ASP A 224 -4.73 -9.09 13.50
C ASP A 224 -4.56 -7.57 13.43
N ALA A 225 -4.54 -7.04 12.22
CA ALA A 225 -4.62 -5.62 11.95
C ALA A 225 -6.06 -5.24 11.63
#